data_7647701e2293828c23df1083b3d8171b
#
_entry.id   7647701e2293828c23df1083b3d8171b
#
_cell.length_a   1.000
_cell.length_b   1.000
_cell.length_c   1.000
_cell.angle_alpha   90.00
_cell.angle_beta   90.00
_cell.angle_gamma   90.00
#
_symmetry.space_group_name_H-M   'P 1'
#
loop_
_entity.id
_entity.type
_entity.pdbx_description
1 polymer ?
#
loop_
_entity_poly.entity_id
_entity_poly.type
_entity_poly.pdbx_seq_one_letter_code
_entity_poly.pdbx_strand_id
1 'polypeptide(L)'
;MTKKIITVFGATGAQGGSVVNIFLNDPKLKAEWAVRGVTRDTTKDSSKALASKGVEVISADLGDKASLAAAVKGATAVFALARQRFLTMEAELEIQQGKNIADAAQEAGVQHFIFSSLLDINKLSKGVLPDVYHFDSKAAVEEYIRTLSLPSTFFLPGLYMSNFPGGMFRQTPPDNAWAVNLPIPASAPIPLFDTVADTGKFVKGIVLNRDKVLGKRVLGATAYVTAGETVEVFKKVYPKAGKTAKYNQLTNDQFRGALKGQGMPDFVAEEMLQNMRLLDEFGYYGGEKLDESHAIVEDKLTTWEEHVKNAKAFAGLQ
;
A
#
# COMPACT_ATOMS: atom_id res chain seq x y z
N MET A 1 -19.47 -3.25 28.17
CA MET A 1 -18.95 -1.99 27.56
C MET A 1 -19.22 -2.02 26.07
N THR A 2 -19.64 -0.90 25.50
CA THR A 2 -19.81 -0.78 24.04
C THR A 2 -18.43 -0.81 23.37
N LYS A 3 -18.27 -1.61 22.32
CA LYS A 3 -16.99 -1.68 21.59
C LYS A 3 -16.71 -0.36 20.86
N LYS A 4 -15.42 0.00 20.77
CA LYS A 4 -14.93 1.04 19.88
C LYS A 4 -15.18 0.62 18.44
N ILE A 5 -15.40 1.56 17.52
CA ILE A 5 -15.61 1.25 16.10
C ILE A 5 -14.40 1.72 15.31
N ILE A 6 -13.81 0.81 14.52
CA ILE A 6 -12.91 1.18 13.42
C ILE A 6 -13.67 1.13 12.10
N THR A 7 -13.74 2.27 11.41
CA THR A 7 -14.26 2.33 10.04
C THR A 7 -13.11 2.17 9.05
N VAL A 8 -13.24 1.22 8.12
CA VAL A 8 -12.19 0.85 7.17
C VAL A 8 -12.68 1.14 5.76
N PHE A 9 -12.12 2.16 5.12
CA PHE A 9 -12.35 2.42 3.70
C PHE A 9 -11.60 1.40 2.84
N GLY A 10 -12.18 1.04 1.71
CA GLY A 10 -11.60 0.00 0.85
C GLY A 10 -11.54 -1.38 1.49
N ALA A 11 -12.49 -1.72 2.35
CA ALA A 11 -12.52 -2.94 3.18
C ALA A 11 -12.41 -4.25 2.38
N THR A 12 -12.76 -4.25 1.09
CA THR A 12 -12.64 -5.41 0.19
C THR A 12 -11.32 -5.44 -0.62
N GLY A 13 -10.47 -4.41 -0.47
CA GLY A 13 -9.17 -4.31 -1.14
C GLY A 13 -8.02 -4.93 -0.34
N ALA A 14 -6.81 -4.89 -0.90
CA ALA A 14 -5.63 -5.50 -0.28
C ALA A 14 -5.31 -4.89 1.10
N GLN A 15 -5.16 -3.57 1.19
CA GLN A 15 -4.88 -2.90 2.46
C GLN A 15 -6.06 -2.98 3.43
N GLY A 16 -7.24 -2.50 3.02
CA GLY A 16 -8.42 -2.48 3.89
C GLY A 16 -8.85 -3.87 4.34
N GLY A 17 -8.78 -4.87 3.46
CA GLY A 17 -9.06 -6.27 3.82
C GLY A 17 -8.09 -6.82 4.86
N SER A 18 -6.81 -6.46 4.79
CA SER A 18 -5.81 -6.80 5.80
C SER A 18 -6.15 -6.18 7.16
N VAL A 19 -6.55 -4.90 7.18
CA VAL A 19 -7.00 -4.21 8.39
C VAL A 19 -8.25 -4.88 8.98
N VAL A 20 -9.27 -5.14 8.17
CA VAL A 20 -10.46 -5.87 8.62
C VAL A 20 -10.08 -7.21 9.23
N ASN A 21 -9.22 -7.97 8.57
CA ASN A 21 -8.83 -9.29 9.01
C ASN A 21 -8.13 -9.30 10.38
N ILE A 22 -7.19 -8.37 10.63
CA ILE A 22 -6.50 -8.31 11.92
C ILE A 22 -7.47 -7.94 13.06
N PHE A 23 -8.39 -6.98 12.84
CA PHE A 23 -9.36 -6.57 13.87
C PHE A 23 -10.39 -7.65 14.20
N LEU A 24 -10.69 -8.55 13.26
CA LEU A 24 -11.60 -9.67 13.50
C LEU A 24 -10.92 -10.86 14.21
N ASN A 25 -9.61 -11.05 14.04
CA ASN A 25 -8.91 -12.26 14.48
C ASN A 25 -7.95 -12.05 15.64
N ASP A 26 -7.35 -10.87 15.78
CA ASP A 26 -6.48 -10.58 16.94
C ASP A 26 -7.29 -10.53 18.23
N PRO A 27 -6.94 -11.32 19.27
CA PRO A 27 -7.72 -11.40 20.51
C PRO A 27 -7.89 -10.06 21.23
N LYS A 28 -6.85 -9.20 21.26
CA LYS A 28 -6.88 -7.90 21.92
C LYS A 28 -7.84 -6.95 21.16
N LEU A 29 -7.68 -6.86 19.84
CA LEU A 29 -8.51 -5.99 19.03
C LEU A 29 -9.96 -6.45 18.98
N LYS A 30 -10.20 -7.74 18.76
CA LYS A 30 -11.56 -8.34 18.71
C LYS A 30 -12.35 -8.13 20.00
N ALA A 31 -11.68 -8.11 21.15
CA ALA A 31 -12.33 -7.88 22.42
C ALA A 31 -12.86 -6.44 22.55
N GLU A 32 -12.11 -5.45 22.06
CA GLU A 32 -12.40 -4.04 22.26
C GLU A 32 -13.06 -3.34 21.07
N TRP A 33 -12.87 -3.86 19.86
CA TRP A 33 -13.25 -3.19 18.64
C TRP A 33 -14.33 -3.93 17.86
N ALA A 34 -15.22 -3.16 17.23
CA ALA A 34 -16.10 -3.59 16.16
C ALA A 34 -15.59 -3.00 14.84
N VAL A 35 -15.79 -3.72 13.73
CA VAL A 35 -15.33 -3.30 12.41
C VAL A 35 -16.50 -2.84 11.56
N ARG A 36 -16.39 -1.65 11.00
CA ARG A 36 -17.27 -1.15 9.94
C ARG A 36 -16.47 -1.09 8.64
N GLY A 37 -16.91 -1.83 7.63
CA GLY A 37 -16.28 -1.87 6.32
C GLY A 37 -17.02 -1.00 5.32
N VAL A 38 -16.31 -0.05 4.71
CA VAL A 38 -16.89 0.82 3.68
C VAL A 38 -16.58 0.27 2.29
N THR A 39 -17.61 0.09 1.49
CA THR A 39 -17.54 -0.34 0.09
C THR A 39 -18.45 0.53 -0.77
N ARG A 40 -18.28 0.49 -2.09
CA ARG A 40 -19.19 1.20 -3.02
C ARG A 40 -20.50 0.43 -3.26
N ASP A 41 -20.46 -0.89 -3.09
CA ASP A 41 -21.56 -1.78 -3.41
C ASP A 41 -21.63 -2.91 -2.38
N THR A 42 -22.64 -2.88 -1.53
CA THR A 42 -22.87 -3.86 -0.47
C THR A 42 -23.47 -5.17 -0.99
N THR A 43 -23.92 -5.20 -2.24
CA THR A 43 -24.57 -6.39 -2.83
C THR A 43 -23.57 -7.39 -3.41
N LYS A 44 -22.32 -6.99 -3.61
CA LYS A 44 -21.25 -7.86 -4.12
C LYS A 44 -20.90 -8.98 -3.16
N ASP A 45 -20.49 -10.12 -3.69
CA ASP A 45 -20.10 -11.29 -2.90
C ASP A 45 -18.97 -10.99 -1.91
N SER A 46 -18.02 -10.14 -2.29
CA SER A 46 -16.95 -9.69 -1.38
C SER A 46 -17.50 -8.89 -0.18
N SER A 47 -18.53 -8.08 -0.37
CA SER A 47 -19.21 -7.33 0.69
C SER A 47 -20.02 -8.26 1.59
N LYS A 48 -20.78 -9.20 1.00
CA LYS A 48 -21.53 -10.22 1.73
C LYS A 48 -20.60 -11.12 2.56
N ALA A 49 -19.44 -11.48 2.02
CA ALA A 49 -18.42 -12.24 2.74
C ALA A 49 -17.84 -11.49 3.95
N LEU A 50 -17.75 -10.17 3.91
CA LEU A 50 -17.40 -9.35 5.09
C LEU A 50 -18.53 -9.36 6.12
N ALA A 51 -19.77 -9.15 5.69
CA ALA A 51 -20.94 -9.15 6.57
C ALA A 51 -21.10 -10.50 7.30
N SER A 52 -20.89 -11.63 6.62
CA SER A 52 -20.95 -12.97 7.24
C SER A 52 -19.89 -13.20 8.31
N LYS A 53 -18.81 -12.42 8.32
CA LYS A 53 -17.78 -12.42 9.37
C LYS A 53 -18.07 -11.47 10.55
N GLY A 54 -19.24 -10.81 10.54
CA GLY A 54 -19.66 -9.88 11.58
C GLY A 54 -19.17 -8.43 11.37
N VAL A 55 -18.76 -8.07 10.15
CA VAL A 55 -18.44 -6.68 9.79
C VAL A 55 -19.74 -5.93 9.49
N GLU A 56 -19.92 -4.76 10.07
CA GLU A 56 -20.95 -3.81 9.64
C GLU A 56 -20.54 -3.24 8.27
N VAL A 57 -21.24 -3.63 7.21
CA VAL A 57 -20.90 -3.18 5.84
C VAL A 57 -21.78 -2.02 5.43
N ILE A 58 -21.15 -0.89 5.10
CA ILE A 58 -21.85 0.34 4.66
C ILE A 58 -21.39 0.71 3.24
N SER A 59 -22.36 1.19 2.44
CA SER A 59 -22.07 1.82 1.16
C SER A 59 -21.72 3.28 1.35
N ALA A 60 -20.61 3.74 0.74
CA ALA A 60 -20.34 5.17 0.61
C ALA A 60 -19.60 5.47 -0.70
N ASP A 61 -19.90 6.63 -1.27
CA ASP A 61 -19.17 7.23 -2.39
C ASP A 61 -18.22 8.32 -1.85
N LEU A 62 -16.96 8.29 -2.24
CA LEU A 62 -15.95 9.26 -1.78
C LEU A 62 -16.21 10.69 -2.31
N GLY A 63 -17.08 10.85 -3.29
CA GLY A 63 -17.57 12.14 -3.78
C GLY A 63 -18.82 12.65 -3.06
N ASP A 64 -19.50 11.81 -2.28
CA ASP A 64 -20.76 12.18 -1.58
C ASP A 64 -20.52 12.35 -0.08
N LYS A 65 -20.51 13.60 0.36
CA LYS A 65 -20.28 13.99 1.77
C LYS A 65 -21.33 13.38 2.72
N ALA A 66 -22.58 13.25 2.31
CA ALA A 66 -23.62 12.68 3.16
C ALA A 66 -23.38 11.20 3.44
N SER A 67 -23.00 10.44 2.42
CA SER A 67 -22.66 9.03 2.57
C SER A 67 -21.40 8.82 3.42
N LEU A 68 -20.42 9.72 3.30
CA LEU A 68 -19.20 9.69 4.13
C LEU A 68 -19.53 9.98 5.60
N ALA A 69 -20.34 11.00 5.88
CA ALA A 69 -20.79 11.32 7.24
C ALA A 69 -21.48 10.11 7.91
N ALA A 70 -22.36 9.41 7.16
CA ALA A 70 -22.98 8.18 7.63
C ALA A 70 -21.96 7.07 7.92
N ALA A 71 -20.96 6.90 7.04
CA ALA A 71 -19.95 5.86 7.16
C ALA A 71 -19.04 6.05 8.38
N VAL A 72 -18.69 7.28 8.74
CA VAL A 72 -17.80 7.57 9.89
C VAL A 72 -18.54 7.86 11.19
N LYS A 73 -19.88 7.93 11.19
CA LYS A 73 -20.69 8.23 12.38
C LYS A 73 -20.38 7.29 13.53
N GLY A 74 -19.97 7.86 14.68
CA GLY A 74 -19.61 7.10 15.89
C GLY A 74 -18.33 6.27 15.80
N ALA A 75 -17.54 6.41 14.72
CA ALA A 75 -16.25 5.77 14.62
C ALA A 75 -15.27 6.37 15.64
N THR A 76 -14.55 5.50 16.36
CA THR A 76 -13.43 5.89 17.22
C THR A 76 -12.15 6.06 16.39
N ALA A 77 -11.94 5.15 15.43
CA ALA A 77 -10.82 5.21 14.50
C ALA A 77 -11.31 5.03 13.06
N VAL A 78 -10.56 5.60 12.13
CA VAL A 78 -10.80 5.46 10.67
C VAL A 78 -9.49 5.06 10.01
N PHE A 79 -9.50 3.98 9.24
CA PHE A 79 -8.45 3.70 8.25
C PHE A 79 -8.94 4.15 6.88
N ALA A 80 -8.25 5.09 6.28
CA ALA A 80 -8.63 5.72 5.02
C ALA A 80 -7.54 5.57 3.96
N LEU A 81 -8.00 5.33 2.75
CA LEU A 81 -7.19 5.42 1.54
C LEU A 81 -8.06 6.03 0.44
N ALA A 82 -7.50 6.95 -0.33
CA ALA A 82 -8.11 7.44 -1.55
C ALA A 82 -7.79 6.48 -2.71
N ARG A 83 -8.68 6.41 -3.68
CA ARG A 83 -8.52 5.49 -4.80
C ARG A 83 -7.87 6.17 -5.97
N GLN A 84 -6.69 5.70 -6.30
CA GLN A 84 -6.06 6.08 -7.56
C GLN A 84 -6.54 5.20 -8.72
N ARG A 85 -6.67 5.83 -9.89
CA ARG A 85 -6.80 5.17 -11.18
C ARG A 85 -5.60 5.55 -12.05
N PHE A 86 -4.56 4.73 -12.05
CA PHE A 86 -3.32 4.94 -12.82
C PHE A 86 -3.55 5.28 -14.30
N LEU A 87 -4.65 4.81 -14.89
CA LEU A 87 -4.90 4.96 -16.31
C LEU A 87 -5.66 6.25 -16.70
N THR A 88 -6.02 7.12 -15.75
CA THR A 88 -6.97 8.21 -16.02
C THR A 88 -6.49 9.60 -15.59
N MET A 89 -5.25 9.75 -15.12
CA MET A 89 -4.69 11.04 -14.60
C MET A 89 -5.63 11.78 -13.62
N GLU A 90 -6.38 11.03 -12.80
CA GLU A 90 -7.36 11.60 -11.87
C GLU A 90 -6.73 11.96 -10.50
N ALA A 91 -5.51 12.53 -10.48
CA ALA A 91 -4.85 12.95 -9.26
C ALA A 91 -5.70 13.96 -8.45
N GLU A 92 -6.33 14.91 -9.12
CA GLU A 92 -7.22 15.89 -8.48
C GLU A 92 -8.44 15.22 -7.84
N LEU A 93 -9.03 14.21 -8.50
CA LEU A 93 -10.13 13.45 -7.93
C LEU A 93 -9.70 12.67 -6.69
N GLU A 94 -8.52 12.05 -6.72
CA GLU A 94 -7.95 11.35 -5.55
C GLU A 94 -7.75 12.33 -4.39
N ILE A 95 -7.18 13.50 -4.65
CA ILE A 95 -6.99 14.56 -3.65
C ILE A 95 -8.33 14.98 -3.05
N GLN A 96 -9.32 15.25 -3.90
CA GLN A 96 -10.65 15.67 -3.41
C GLN A 96 -11.33 14.58 -2.58
N GLN A 97 -11.24 13.32 -3.01
CA GLN A 97 -11.78 12.19 -2.26
C GLN A 97 -11.10 12.02 -0.89
N GLY A 98 -9.79 12.15 -0.84
CA GLY A 98 -9.04 12.09 0.42
C GLY A 98 -9.46 13.22 1.38
N LYS A 99 -9.59 14.44 0.88
CA LYS A 99 -10.09 15.60 1.66
C LYS A 99 -11.50 15.36 2.19
N ASN A 100 -12.40 14.87 1.35
CA ASN A 100 -13.79 14.59 1.76
C ASN A 100 -13.87 13.58 2.92
N ILE A 101 -13.04 12.52 2.90
CA ILE A 101 -13.00 11.55 3.99
C ILE A 101 -12.47 12.20 5.27
N ALA A 102 -11.43 13.03 5.17
CA ALA A 102 -10.83 13.71 6.31
C ALA A 102 -11.80 14.71 6.95
N ASP A 103 -12.51 15.52 6.14
CA ASP A 103 -13.54 16.43 6.61
C ASP A 103 -14.64 15.70 7.37
N ALA A 104 -15.20 14.63 6.77
CA ALA A 104 -16.24 13.83 7.41
C ALA A 104 -15.75 13.22 8.74
N ALA A 105 -14.50 12.75 8.79
CA ALA A 105 -13.91 12.20 10.02
C ALA A 105 -13.72 13.28 11.10
N GLN A 106 -13.30 14.49 10.72
CA GLN A 106 -13.19 15.63 11.63
C GLN A 106 -14.56 16.06 12.18
N GLU A 107 -15.54 16.22 11.32
CA GLU A 107 -16.91 16.60 11.70
C GLU A 107 -17.56 15.55 12.63
N ALA A 108 -17.23 14.27 12.43
CA ALA A 108 -17.72 13.18 13.29
C ALA A 108 -16.94 13.03 14.63
N GLY A 109 -15.90 13.84 14.86
CA GLY A 109 -15.08 13.79 16.07
C GLY A 109 -14.25 12.50 16.21
N VAL A 110 -13.78 11.95 15.07
CA VAL A 110 -12.92 10.75 15.06
C VAL A 110 -11.66 10.99 15.88
N GLN A 111 -11.36 10.04 16.77
CA GLN A 111 -10.26 10.18 17.74
C GLN A 111 -8.91 9.73 17.15
N HIS A 112 -8.89 8.93 16.08
CA HIS A 112 -7.68 8.51 15.41
C HIS A 112 -7.95 8.26 13.92
N PHE A 113 -7.43 9.13 13.07
CA PHE A 113 -7.50 9.01 11.62
C PHE A 113 -6.19 8.45 11.08
N ILE A 114 -6.23 7.30 10.43
CA ILE A 114 -5.05 6.63 9.86
C ILE A 114 -5.17 6.72 8.35
N PHE A 115 -4.33 7.53 7.73
CA PHE A 115 -4.35 7.74 6.29
C PHE A 115 -3.22 6.96 5.60
N SER A 116 -3.57 6.17 4.58
CA SER A 116 -2.58 5.53 3.71
C SER A 116 -1.99 6.56 2.75
N SER A 117 -0.84 7.09 3.11
CA SER A 117 -0.11 8.18 2.45
C SER A 117 1.10 7.68 1.67
N LEU A 118 1.78 8.59 0.98
CA LEU A 118 3.10 8.43 0.37
C LEU A 118 3.85 9.77 0.44
N LEU A 119 5.15 9.78 0.10
CA LEU A 119 5.94 11.01 0.09
C LEU A 119 5.61 11.90 -1.12
N ASP A 120 5.85 13.19 -1.00
CA ASP A 120 5.87 14.15 -2.11
C ASP A 120 7.19 13.97 -2.88
N ILE A 121 7.13 13.31 -4.01
CA ILE A 121 8.34 12.97 -4.78
C ILE A 121 8.85 14.16 -5.57
N ASN A 122 7.97 15.01 -6.03
CA ASN A 122 8.38 16.25 -6.68
C ASN A 122 9.22 17.10 -5.72
N LYS A 123 8.79 17.26 -4.46
CA LYS A 123 9.59 17.97 -3.43
C LYS A 123 10.85 17.20 -3.05
N LEU A 124 10.77 15.90 -2.80
CA LEU A 124 11.91 15.07 -2.41
C LEU A 124 13.02 15.14 -3.46
N SER A 125 12.66 15.03 -4.74
CA SER A 125 13.58 15.04 -5.86
C SER A 125 13.97 16.45 -6.33
N LYS A 126 13.43 17.50 -5.72
CA LYS A 126 13.61 18.90 -6.15
C LYS A 126 13.27 19.12 -7.62
N GLY A 127 12.19 18.49 -8.09
CA GLY A 127 11.69 18.62 -9.45
C GLY A 127 12.36 17.69 -10.47
N VAL A 128 13.26 16.79 -10.07
CA VAL A 128 13.91 15.82 -10.99
C VAL A 128 12.95 14.70 -11.42
N LEU A 129 12.00 14.34 -10.56
CA LEU A 129 10.98 13.31 -10.80
C LEU A 129 9.58 13.94 -10.62
N PRO A 130 9.11 14.77 -11.58
CA PRO A 130 7.87 15.54 -11.41
C PRO A 130 6.59 14.75 -11.67
N ASP A 131 6.67 13.53 -12.22
CA ASP A 131 5.51 12.79 -12.72
C ASP A 131 5.16 11.56 -11.89
N VAL A 132 5.51 11.50 -10.60
CA VAL A 132 5.12 10.40 -9.71
C VAL A 132 3.79 10.73 -9.03
N TYR A 133 2.75 10.93 -9.83
CA TYR A 133 1.46 11.47 -9.41
C TYR A 133 0.77 10.67 -8.31
N HIS A 134 0.91 9.34 -8.29
CA HIS A 134 0.31 8.52 -7.26
C HIS A 134 0.96 8.66 -5.88
N PHE A 135 2.16 9.21 -5.80
CA PHE A 135 2.76 9.63 -4.55
C PHE A 135 2.29 11.03 -4.18
N ASP A 136 2.45 11.97 -5.11
CA ASP A 136 2.24 13.39 -4.87
C ASP A 136 0.77 13.71 -4.53
N SER A 137 -0.20 13.01 -5.13
CA SER A 137 -1.62 13.15 -4.78
C SER A 137 -1.90 12.75 -3.32
N LYS A 138 -1.30 11.66 -2.84
CA LYS A 138 -1.44 11.23 -1.44
C LYS A 138 -0.73 12.16 -0.47
N ALA A 139 0.44 12.65 -0.86
CA ALA A 139 1.15 13.67 -0.08
C ALA A 139 0.34 14.96 0.05
N ALA A 140 -0.33 15.40 -1.02
CA ALA A 140 -1.20 16.56 -0.99
C ALA A 140 -2.41 16.37 -0.04
N VAL A 141 -2.97 15.16 0.03
CA VAL A 141 -4.00 14.84 1.02
C VAL A 141 -3.43 14.84 2.44
N GLU A 142 -2.24 14.28 2.66
CA GLU A 142 -1.57 14.32 3.95
C GLU A 142 -1.33 15.76 4.41
N GLU A 143 -0.83 16.63 3.53
CA GLU A 143 -0.63 18.06 3.84
C GLU A 143 -1.95 18.72 4.26
N TYR A 144 -3.04 18.43 3.54
CA TYR A 144 -4.36 18.93 3.92
C TYR A 144 -4.79 18.43 5.29
N ILE A 145 -4.69 17.12 5.57
CA ILE A 145 -5.05 16.54 6.87
C ILE A 145 -4.26 17.22 8.00
N ARG A 146 -3.00 17.56 7.78
CA ARG A 146 -2.14 18.25 8.78
C ARG A 146 -2.62 19.65 9.08
N THR A 147 -3.43 20.28 8.23
CA THR A 147 -4.06 21.60 8.52
C THR A 147 -5.31 21.46 9.38
N LEU A 148 -5.85 20.27 9.53
CA LEU A 148 -7.07 19.98 10.28
C LEU A 148 -6.75 19.72 11.77
N SER A 149 -7.75 19.94 12.65
CA SER A 149 -7.68 19.52 14.06
C SER A 149 -8.05 18.05 14.23
N LEU A 150 -7.68 17.20 13.26
CA LEU A 150 -7.98 15.77 13.21
C LEU A 150 -6.78 14.96 13.73
N PRO A 151 -6.90 14.23 14.85
CA PRO A 151 -5.79 13.41 15.36
C PRO A 151 -5.43 12.31 14.36
N SER A 152 -4.29 12.44 13.70
CA SER A 152 -3.95 11.62 12.52
C SER A 152 -2.60 10.93 12.64
N THR A 153 -2.46 9.78 11.97
CA THR A 153 -1.20 9.07 11.71
C THR A 153 -1.16 8.69 10.24
N PHE A 154 0.00 8.77 9.62
CA PHE A 154 0.18 8.53 8.18
C PHE A 154 0.93 7.22 7.98
N PHE A 155 0.23 6.23 7.41
CA PHE A 155 0.82 4.93 7.07
C PHE A 155 1.35 5.00 5.63
N LEU A 156 2.64 4.81 5.42
CA LEU A 156 3.29 4.84 4.11
C LEU A 156 3.67 3.43 3.67
N PRO A 157 2.85 2.75 2.86
CA PRO A 157 3.17 1.40 2.39
C PRO A 157 4.39 1.40 1.47
N GLY A 158 5.25 0.40 1.59
CA GLY A 158 6.36 0.15 0.69
C GLY A 158 5.94 -0.42 -0.66
N LEU A 159 6.92 -0.81 -1.46
CA LEU A 159 6.65 -1.47 -2.74
C LEU A 159 6.03 -2.85 -2.49
N TYR A 160 4.89 -3.10 -3.12
CA TYR A 160 4.14 -4.32 -2.88
C TYR A 160 4.87 -5.55 -3.43
N MET A 161 5.12 -6.53 -2.57
CA MET A 161 5.69 -7.82 -2.96
C MET A 161 4.88 -8.49 -4.07
N SER A 162 3.55 -8.29 -4.06
CA SER A 162 2.65 -8.83 -5.07
C SER A 162 2.86 -8.29 -6.48
N ASN A 163 3.63 -7.21 -6.66
CA ASN A 163 3.95 -6.68 -7.98
C ASN A 163 5.03 -7.51 -8.71
N PHE A 164 5.76 -8.34 -7.98
CA PHE A 164 6.84 -9.16 -8.57
C PHE A 164 6.28 -10.40 -9.27
N PRO A 165 5.57 -11.32 -8.60
CA PRO A 165 5.15 -12.56 -9.23
C PRO A 165 4.18 -12.33 -10.41
N GLY A 166 4.62 -12.68 -11.62
CA GLY A 166 3.86 -12.49 -12.85
C GLY A 166 3.84 -11.07 -13.41
N GLY A 167 4.35 -10.09 -12.65
CA GLY A 167 4.52 -8.68 -13.06
C GLY A 167 6.00 -8.36 -13.36
N MET A 168 6.67 -7.76 -12.38
CA MET A 168 8.09 -7.39 -12.49
C MET A 168 9.01 -8.61 -12.60
N PHE A 169 8.61 -9.76 -12.03
CA PHE A 169 9.33 -11.02 -12.08
C PHE A 169 8.53 -12.06 -12.86
N ARG A 170 8.94 -12.33 -14.08
CA ARG A 170 8.24 -13.21 -15.03
C ARG A 170 9.22 -13.91 -15.98
N GLN A 171 8.72 -14.93 -16.69
CA GLN A 171 9.47 -15.54 -17.78
C GLN A 171 9.55 -14.59 -18.97
N THR A 172 10.73 -14.50 -19.56
CA THR A 172 11.00 -13.61 -20.71
C THR A 172 11.61 -14.38 -21.88
N PRO A 173 11.16 -14.10 -23.13
CA PRO A 173 11.80 -14.64 -24.33
C PRO A 173 13.28 -14.23 -24.41
N PRO A 174 14.09 -14.97 -25.22
CA PRO A 174 13.74 -16.17 -26.01
C PRO A 174 13.80 -17.46 -25.23
N ASP A 175 14.50 -17.52 -24.10
CA ASP A 175 14.82 -18.73 -23.33
C ASP A 175 13.78 -19.06 -22.25
N ASN A 176 12.74 -18.26 -22.11
CA ASN A 176 11.75 -18.35 -21.05
C ASN A 176 12.36 -18.41 -19.64
N ALA A 177 13.53 -17.82 -19.46
CA ALA A 177 14.14 -17.67 -18.15
C ALA A 177 13.33 -16.71 -17.27
N TRP A 178 13.24 -17.01 -16.00
CA TRP A 178 12.69 -16.08 -15.02
C TRP A 178 13.61 -14.85 -14.91
N ALA A 179 13.04 -13.65 -15.01
CA ALA A 179 13.83 -12.43 -14.92
C ALA A 179 13.07 -11.30 -14.23
N VAL A 180 13.82 -10.51 -13.45
CA VAL A 180 13.42 -9.17 -13.03
C VAL A 180 14.09 -8.18 -13.98
N ASN A 181 13.28 -7.34 -14.63
CA ASN A 181 13.73 -6.38 -15.64
C ASN A 181 13.35 -4.97 -15.18
N LEU A 182 14.27 -4.23 -14.57
CA LEU A 182 14.02 -2.90 -14.02
C LEU A 182 15.08 -1.89 -14.48
N PRO A 183 14.76 -0.58 -14.55
CA PRO A 183 15.70 0.46 -15.00
C PRO A 183 16.60 0.99 -13.87
N ILE A 184 16.87 0.18 -12.86
CA ILE A 184 17.68 0.51 -11.69
C ILE A 184 18.80 -0.52 -11.52
N PRO A 185 19.91 -0.20 -10.83
CA PRO A 185 20.98 -1.18 -10.57
C PRO A 185 20.52 -2.31 -9.66
N ALA A 186 21.16 -3.48 -9.77
CA ALA A 186 20.85 -4.64 -8.93
C ALA A 186 21.02 -4.35 -7.42
N SER A 187 21.83 -3.37 -7.07
CA SER A 187 22.09 -2.92 -5.69
C SER A 187 21.03 -1.96 -5.15
N ALA A 188 20.10 -1.45 -5.97
CA ALA A 188 19.09 -0.49 -5.53
C ALA A 188 18.19 -1.09 -4.43
N PRO A 189 18.05 -0.42 -3.28
CA PRO A 189 17.25 -0.91 -2.16
C PRO A 189 15.77 -0.70 -2.39
N ILE A 190 14.99 -1.75 -2.25
CA ILE A 190 13.55 -1.74 -2.41
C ILE A 190 12.91 -2.05 -1.06
N PRO A 191 12.08 -1.14 -0.48
CA PRO A 191 11.36 -1.42 0.75
C PRO A 191 10.17 -2.34 0.45
N LEU A 192 10.36 -3.64 0.59
CA LEU A 192 9.35 -4.64 0.27
C LEU A 192 8.28 -4.77 1.35
N PHE A 193 7.05 -4.94 0.91
CA PHE A 193 5.88 -4.96 1.77
C PHE A 193 4.82 -5.95 1.27
N ASP A 194 4.40 -6.89 2.14
CA ASP A 194 3.25 -7.75 1.85
C ASP A 194 1.96 -7.04 2.26
N THR A 195 1.30 -6.44 1.28
CA THR A 195 0.12 -5.60 1.51
C THR A 195 -1.04 -6.35 2.17
N VAL A 196 -1.24 -7.60 1.79
CA VAL A 196 -2.37 -8.41 2.29
C VAL A 196 -2.08 -8.96 3.68
N ALA A 197 -0.85 -9.38 3.93
CA ALA A 197 -0.48 -9.99 5.20
C ALA A 197 -0.17 -8.94 6.30
N ASP A 198 0.37 -7.77 5.93
CA ASP A 198 1.05 -6.92 6.90
C ASP A 198 0.41 -5.54 7.12
N THR A 199 -0.46 -5.02 6.21
CA THR A 199 -1.13 -3.73 6.46
C THR A 199 -1.86 -3.72 7.80
N GLY A 200 -2.59 -4.79 8.10
CA GLY A 200 -3.31 -4.92 9.37
C GLY A 200 -2.39 -4.90 10.58
N LYS A 201 -1.20 -5.54 10.50
CA LYS A 201 -0.22 -5.57 11.59
C LYS A 201 0.31 -4.18 11.90
N PHE A 202 0.64 -3.38 10.88
CA PHE A 202 1.03 -1.99 11.07
C PHE A 202 -0.11 -1.15 11.66
N VAL A 203 -1.33 -1.28 11.14
CA VAL A 203 -2.50 -0.53 11.65
C VAL A 203 -2.83 -0.94 13.09
N LYS A 204 -2.70 -2.22 13.45
CA LYS A 204 -2.77 -2.68 14.86
C LYS A 204 -1.73 -1.95 15.71
N GLY A 205 -0.47 -1.94 15.28
CA GLY A 205 0.61 -1.23 15.97
C GLY A 205 0.30 0.26 16.16
N ILE A 206 -0.19 0.92 15.10
CA ILE A 206 -0.60 2.33 15.12
C ILE A 206 -1.72 2.56 16.15
N VAL A 207 -2.75 1.74 16.14
CA VAL A 207 -3.90 1.90 17.07
C VAL A 207 -3.51 1.65 18.53
N LEU A 208 -2.69 0.62 18.78
CA LEU A 208 -2.23 0.29 20.14
C LEU A 208 -1.19 1.27 20.70
N ASN A 209 -0.46 1.95 19.85
CA ASN A 209 0.56 2.93 20.24
C ASN A 209 0.18 4.36 19.81
N ARG A 210 -1.12 4.67 19.78
CA ARG A 210 -1.68 5.93 19.26
C ARG A 210 -0.87 7.16 19.69
N ASP A 211 -0.66 7.34 20.98
CA ASP A 211 -0.03 8.54 21.53
C ASP A 211 1.45 8.71 21.13
N LYS A 212 2.11 7.61 20.73
CA LYS A 212 3.50 7.64 20.24
C LYS A 212 3.59 8.02 18.76
N VAL A 213 2.50 7.83 18.01
CA VAL A 213 2.50 7.96 16.53
C VAL A 213 1.59 9.06 15.98
N LEU A 214 0.85 9.76 16.82
CA LEU A 214 0.07 10.93 16.38
C LEU A 214 0.95 11.98 15.69
N GLY A 215 0.52 12.44 14.53
CA GLY A 215 1.24 13.39 13.68
C GLY A 215 2.41 12.78 12.90
N LYS A 216 2.76 11.51 13.15
CA LYS A 216 3.93 10.86 12.53
C LYS A 216 3.57 10.06 11.29
N ARG A 217 4.61 9.78 10.50
CA ARG A 217 4.62 8.78 9.43
C ARG A 217 5.08 7.44 10.00
N VAL A 218 4.44 6.36 9.56
CA VAL A 218 4.80 4.97 9.87
C VAL A 218 5.12 4.28 8.55
N LEU A 219 6.36 3.89 8.37
CA LEU A 219 6.87 3.29 7.12
C LEU A 219 6.50 1.81 7.06
N GLY A 220 5.63 1.45 6.15
CA GLY A 220 5.06 0.13 6.01
C GLY A 220 5.89 -0.79 5.11
N ALA A 221 7.09 -1.14 5.52
CA ALA A 221 7.93 -2.11 4.82
C ALA A 221 8.49 -3.14 5.79
N THR A 222 8.68 -4.39 5.32
CA THR A 222 9.28 -5.45 6.12
C THR A 222 10.80 -5.28 6.21
N ALA A 223 11.43 -4.98 5.08
CA ALA A 223 12.87 -4.76 4.97
C ALA A 223 13.19 -4.05 3.66
N TYR A 224 14.35 -3.44 3.60
CA TYR A 224 14.99 -3.12 2.32
C TYR A 224 15.65 -4.38 1.76
N VAL A 225 15.26 -4.77 0.55
CA VAL A 225 15.82 -5.88 -0.21
C VAL A 225 16.34 -5.31 -1.53
N THR A 226 17.55 -5.62 -1.92
CA THR A 226 18.06 -5.10 -3.20
C THR A 226 17.35 -5.76 -4.38
N ALA A 227 17.28 -5.06 -5.52
CA ALA A 227 16.68 -5.59 -6.73
C ALA A 227 17.29 -6.93 -7.16
N GLY A 228 18.60 -7.10 -7.00
CA GLY A 228 19.30 -8.37 -7.25
C GLY A 228 18.94 -9.47 -6.26
N GLU A 229 18.87 -9.15 -4.95
CA GLU A 229 18.48 -10.12 -3.92
C GLU A 229 17.08 -10.70 -4.14
N THR A 230 16.18 -9.97 -4.81
CA THR A 230 14.84 -10.52 -5.14
C THR A 230 14.95 -11.78 -5.99
N VAL A 231 15.91 -11.84 -6.90
CA VAL A 231 16.20 -12.99 -7.77
C VAL A 231 16.96 -14.08 -7.02
N GLU A 232 17.92 -13.73 -6.19
CA GLU A 232 18.71 -14.72 -5.41
C GLU A 232 17.81 -15.49 -4.42
N VAL A 233 16.86 -14.83 -3.79
CA VAL A 233 15.86 -15.50 -2.95
C VAL A 233 14.99 -16.45 -3.77
N PHE A 234 14.57 -16.07 -4.97
CA PHE A 234 13.82 -16.96 -5.87
C PHE A 234 14.63 -18.21 -6.25
N LYS A 235 15.92 -18.05 -6.60
CA LYS A 235 16.83 -19.17 -6.88
C LYS A 235 16.96 -20.13 -5.71
N LYS A 236 17.04 -19.59 -4.50
CA LYS A 236 17.10 -20.38 -3.26
C LYS A 236 15.82 -21.18 -3.03
N VAL A 237 14.66 -20.56 -3.25
CA VAL A 237 13.34 -21.20 -3.02
C VAL A 237 12.99 -22.22 -4.10
N TYR A 238 13.33 -21.94 -5.35
CA TYR A 238 13.03 -22.76 -6.53
C TYR A 238 14.31 -23.07 -7.31
N PRO A 239 15.17 -23.96 -6.84
CA PRO A 239 16.50 -24.18 -7.44
C PRO A 239 16.47 -24.69 -8.87
N LYS A 240 15.43 -25.42 -9.29
CA LYS A 240 15.29 -25.87 -10.69
C LYS A 240 14.82 -24.74 -11.59
N ALA A 241 13.71 -24.08 -11.26
CA ALA A 241 13.17 -22.95 -12.01
C ALA A 241 14.10 -21.72 -11.96
N GLY A 242 14.78 -21.53 -10.84
CA GLY A 242 15.71 -20.43 -10.60
C GLY A 242 17.08 -20.59 -11.25
N LYS A 243 17.42 -21.80 -11.79
CA LYS A 243 18.76 -22.07 -12.35
C LYS A 243 19.21 -21.02 -13.39
N THR A 244 18.28 -20.53 -14.20
CA THR A 244 18.53 -19.52 -15.23
C THR A 244 17.96 -18.14 -14.86
N ALA A 245 17.41 -18.00 -13.67
CA ALA A 245 16.82 -16.74 -13.24
C ALA A 245 17.88 -15.64 -13.17
N LYS A 246 17.52 -14.44 -13.63
CA LYS A 246 18.46 -13.32 -13.73
C LYS A 246 17.81 -11.98 -13.42
N TYR A 247 18.63 -11.04 -12.98
CA TYR A 247 18.32 -9.63 -12.94
C TYR A 247 18.88 -8.96 -14.20
N ASN A 248 18.07 -8.20 -14.90
CA ASN A 248 18.49 -7.40 -16.04
C ASN A 248 18.24 -5.93 -15.73
N GLN A 249 19.29 -5.14 -15.67
CA GLN A 249 19.17 -3.70 -15.65
C GLN A 249 18.84 -3.20 -17.06
N LEU A 250 17.69 -2.56 -17.21
CA LEU A 250 17.28 -1.93 -18.47
C LEU A 250 17.74 -0.48 -18.52
N THR A 251 17.92 0.05 -19.72
CA THR A 251 17.95 1.51 -19.88
C THR A 251 16.55 2.10 -19.66
N ASN A 252 16.47 3.39 -19.37
CA ASN A 252 15.19 4.09 -19.22
C ASN A 252 14.30 3.94 -20.47
N ASP A 253 14.90 4.02 -21.66
CA ASP A 253 14.18 3.87 -22.94
C ASP A 253 13.68 2.44 -23.15
N GLN A 254 14.47 1.44 -22.80
CA GLN A 254 14.05 0.03 -22.86
C GLN A 254 12.88 -0.24 -21.91
N PHE A 255 12.92 0.31 -20.71
CA PHE A 255 11.85 0.14 -19.72
C PHE A 255 10.55 0.80 -20.19
N ARG A 256 10.60 2.08 -20.62
CA ARG A 256 9.44 2.77 -21.20
C ARG A 256 8.88 2.02 -22.43
N GLY A 257 9.77 1.61 -23.34
CA GLY A 257 9.37 0.85 -24.52
C GLY A 257 8.67 -0.47 -24.18
N ALA A 258 9.15 -1.18 -23.15
CA ALA A 258 8.52 -2.42 -22.70
C ALA A 258 7.11 -2.19 -22.12
N LEU A 259 6.90 -1.11 -21.35
CA LEU A 259 5.58 -0.74 -20.83
C LEU A 259 4.60 -0.31 -21.93
N LYS A 260 5.07 0.51 -22.86
CA LYS A 260 4.29 0.92 -24.06
C LYS A 260 3.93 -0.28 -24.94
N GLY A 261 4.85 -1.22 -25.12
CA GLY A 261 4.60 -2.49 -25.82
C GLY A 261 3.55 -3.39 -25.15
N GLN A 262 3.26 -3.18 -23.87
CA GLN A 262 2.16 -3.80 -23.13
C GLN A 262 0.85 -2.99 -23.20
N GLY A 263 0.79 -1.93 -23.99
CA GLY A 263 -0.39 -1.08 -24.16
C GLY A 263 -0.54 0.03 -23.12
N MET A 264 0.48 0.31 -22.30
CA MET A 264 0.42 1.42 -21.35
C MET A 264 0.55 2.77 -22.09
N PRO A 265 -0.27 3.77 -21.72
CA PRO A 265 -0.13 5.15 -22.23
C PRO A 265 1.25 5.73 -21.88
N ASP A 266 1.72 6.68 -22.69
CA ASP A 266 3.05 7.30 -22.52
C ASP A 266 3.24 7.91 -21.11
N PHE A 267 2.24 8.61 -20.60
CA PHE A 267 2.32 9.22 -19.28
C PHE A 267 2.39 8.19 -18.14
N VAL A 268 1.72 7.03 -18.29
CA VAL A 268 1.82 5.94 -17.29
C VAL A 268 3.20 5.31 -17.34
N ALA A 269 3.75 5.10 -18.56
CA ALA A 269 5.09 4.56 -18.70
C ALA A 269 6.17 5.48 -18.11
N GLU A 270 6.00 6.80 -18.25
CA GLU A 270 6.89 7.79 -17.62
C GLU A 270 6.73 7.81 -16.11
N GLU A 271 5.51 7.84 -15.57
CA GLU A 271 5.25 7.76 -14.13
C GLU A 271 5.90 6.52 -13.52
N MET A 272 5.75 5.34 -14.17
CA MET A 272 6.35 4.10 -13.69
C MET A 272 7.87 4.12 -13.77
N LEU A 273 8.45 4.74 -14.80
CA LEU A 273 9.90 4.92 -14.88
C LEU A 273 10.41 5.79 -13.75
N GLN A 274 9.79 6.94 -13.52
CA GLN A 274 10.19 7.84 -12.43
C GLN A 274 10.01 7.19 -11.06
N ASN A 275 8.96 6.40 -10.86
CA ASN A 275 8.78 5.62 -9.64
C ASN A 275 9.90 4.59 -9.43
N MET A 276 10.41 3.96 -10.49
CA MET A 276 11.58 3.06 -10.35
C MET A 276 12.85 3.86 -10.05
N ARG A 277 13.08 4.98 -10.75
CA ARG A 277 14.24 5.86 -10.51
C ARG A 277 14.29 6.39 -9.08
N LEU A 278 13.12 6.65 -8.48
CA LEU A 278 13.01 7.04 -7.08
C LEU A 278 13.74 6.07 -6.14
N LEU A 279 13.64 4.76 -6.39
CA LEU A 279 14.25 3.72 -5.53
C LEU A 279 15.77 3.87 -5.42
N ASP A 280 16.42 4.19 -6.54
CA ASP A 280 17.88 4.29 -6.62
C ASP A 280 18.40 5.71 -6.36
N GLU A 281 17.75 6.72 -6.96
CA GLU A 281 18.28 8.08 -6.97
C GLU A 281 17.99 8.87 -5.68
N PHE A 282 16.86 8.61 -5.02
CA PHE A 282 16.42 9.39 -3.85
C PHE A 282 16.05 8.51 -2.65
N GLY A 283 15.85 7.20 -2.88
CA GLY A 283 15.28 6.28 -1.89
C GLY A 283 13.76 6.44 -1.73
N TYR A 284 13.05 5.32 -1.74
CA TYR A 284 11.58 5.27 -1.67
C TYR A 284 10.99 6.07 -0.50
N TYR A 285 11.67 6.07 0.63
CA TYR A 285 11.33 6.85 1.82
C TYR A 285 12.33 7.99 2.10
N GLY A 286 13.04 8.49 1.08
CA GLY A 286 14.04 9.54 1.28
C GLY A 286 15.26 9.10 2.11
N GLY A 287 15.56 7.80 2.14
CA GLY A 287 16.68 7.24 2.93
C GLY A 287 16.35 6.97 4.40
N GLU A 288 15.09 7.13 4.82
CA GLU A 288 14.68 6.86 6.21
C GLU A 288 14.82 5.37 6.57
N LYS A 289 15.15 5.09 7.85
CA LYS A 289 15.22 3.76 8.42
C LYS A 289 13.85 3.28 8.88
N LEU A 290 13.68 1.96 9.01
CA LEU A 290 12.41 1.33 9.41
C LEU A 290 12.28 1.14 10.94
N ASP A 291 13.34 1.36 11.71
CA ASP A 291 13.43 0.99 13.13
C ASP A 291 12.29 1.59 13.98
N GLU A 292 11.99 2.89 13.81
CA GLU A 292 10.91 3.53 14.55
C GLU A 292 9.54 2.95 14.19
N SER A 293 9.32 2.61 12.94
CA SER A 293 8.09 2.02 12.47
C SER A 293 7.93 0.57 12.93
N HIS A 294 9.02 -0.18 12.97
CA HIS A 294 9.02 -1.54 13.50
C HIS A 294 8.83 -1.60 15.01
N ALA A 295 9.30 -0.59 15.75
CA ALA A 295 9.18 -0.55 17.21
C ALA A 295 7.73 -0.59 17.74
N ILE A 296 6.73 -0.28 16.89
CA ILE A 296 5.32 -0.36 17.25
C ILE A 296 4.62 -1.63 16.76
N VAL A 297 5.29 -2.49 15.98
CA VAL A 297 4.73 -3.71 15.40
C VAL A 297 5.16 -4.92 16.21
N GLU A 298 4.22 -5.53 16.92
CA GLU A 298 4.46 -6.75 17.73
C GLU A 298 4.45 -8.03 16.88
N ASP A 299 3.74 -8.01 15.76
CA ASP A 299 3.53 -9.17 14.91
C ASP A 299 4.72 -9.37 13.96
N LYS A 300 5.06 -10.63 13.67
CA LYS A 300 6.08 -10.95 12.67
C LYS A 300 5.63 -10.48 11.29
N LEU A 301 6.44 -9.65 10.63
CA LEU A 301 6.23 -9.22 9.25
C LEU A 301 6.63 -10.31 8.26
N THR A 302 5.97 -10.32 7.12
CA THR A 302 6.20 -11.30 6.05
C THR A 302 7.49 -10.98 5.30
N THR A 303 8.43 -11.90 5.30
CA THR A 303 9.69 -11.75 4.55
C THR A 303 9.46 -11.98 3.05
N TRP A 304 10.39 -11.48 2.21
CA TRP A 304 10.35 -11.75 0.78
C TRP A 304 10.41 -13.26 0.47
N GLU A 305 11.20 -14.02 1.21
CA GLU A 305 11.28 -15.48 1.06
C GLU A 305 9.94 -16.17 1.36
N GLU A 306 9.26 -15.77 2.43
CA GLU A 306 7.93 -16.29 2.77
C GLU A 306 6.90 -15.94 1.70
N HIS A 307 6.93 -14.70 1.18
CA HIS A 307 6.05 -14.28 0.09
C HIS A 307 6.28 -15.09 -1.18
N VAL A 308 7.53 -15.28 -1.60
CA VAL A 308 7.90 -16.07 -2.79
C VAL A 308 7.40 -17.52 -2.67
N LYS A 309 7.55 -18.16 -1.50
CA LYS A 309 7.07 -19.53 -1.24
C LYS A 309 5.55 -19.68 -1.39
N ASN A 310 4.80 -18.62 -1.07
CA ASN A 310 3.34 -18.64 -1.04
C ASN A 310 2.68 -17.99 -2.27
N ALA A 311 3.46 -17.41 -3.17
CA ALA A 311 2.95 -16.69 -4.33
C ALA A 311 2.30 -17.64 -5.34
N LYS A 312 1.01 -17.40 -5.65
CA LYS A 312 0.25 -18.26 -6.59
C LYS A 312 0.89 -18.34 -7.98
N ALA A 313 1.53 -17.27 -8.45
CA ALA A 313 2.20 -17.24 -9.75
C ALA A 313 3.41 -18.17 -9.82
N PHE A 314 3.93 -18.63 -8.69
CA PHE A 314 5.06 -19.56 -8.58
C PHE A 314 4.62 -20.96 -8.13
N ALA A 315 3.30 -21.19 -8.00
CA ALA A 315 2.78 -22.49 -7.58
C ALA A 315 3.19 -23.60 -8.55
N GLY A 316 3.71 -24.72 -8.02
CA GLY A 316 4.19 -25.86 -8.80
C GLY A 316 5.62 -25.77 -9.30
N LEU A 317 6.34 -24.66 -9.08
CA LEU A 317 7.76 -24.57 -9.36
C LEU A 317 8.59 -25.43 -8.39
N GLN A 318 9.78 -25.86 -8.85
CA GLN A 318 10.72 -26.68 -8.08
C GLN A 318 12.12 -26.03 -8.09
#